data_ab9293fd3d25505db8dcfb9f995b9947
#
_entry.id   ab9293fd3d25505db8dcfb9f995b9947
#
_cell.length_a   1.000
_cell.length_b   1.000
_cell.length_c   1.000
_cell.angle_alpha   90.00
_cell.angle_beta   90.00
_cell.angle_gamma   90.00
#
_symmetry.space_group_name_H-M   'P 1'
#
loop_
_entity.id
_entity.type
_entity.pdbx_description
1 polymer ?
#
loop_
_entity_poly.entity_id
_entity_poly.type
_entity_poly.pdbx_seq_one_letter_code
_entity_poly.pdbx_strand_id
1 'polypeptide(L)'
;MPAVPLSALPTLGRPAVFMLGLALGCAAGVDFIATSMLATGAVHIRAGVYATPDDFLWCLTAYAGAAVVANLILRGVADFISYRGATLLGLVIAFAGALLCALSENVLQLSLALAVQGLGAGGLFAASRTLIQLLTAPQERSKLLWPFVIGALGLNATAPWTTATLMLDAGWRMIFVLQAVVIACTWLLVASTYPRRVRPPVLPDLDTLAALDWVSVIVLGAGALITIHGLANLRIYTALDTPEVLLWPLTGVALVVLAFARLRQRPDAWLNPRRLGGKRYQIGVLFYAIYAVFGGLWNYLIPNLLQLGFGFTFETSGRILTLTEAFGVCMSILFIWYGMRLPGTRRYLALGYLMTAAAAWMFSTRIETDLSMARIMPVLLLQAASLPFTLLMVARLSFLDTSLEDFPHAYQFKNIVRQLATAAGTGLAAQGLQFGEAVARTQLVDRVDPFRMGGIPPATSLATISQQIDQQATLVATANLLAIVGCGCLLVAIFAAWQRWLR
;
A
#
# COMPACT_ATOMS: atom_id res chain seq x y z
N MET A 1 6.28 33.69 14.66
CA MET A 1 4.86 33.73 15.05
C MET A 1 4.62 32.70 16.15
N PRO A 2 3.90 32.99 17.22
CA PRO A 2 3.69 32.04 18.31
C PRO A 2 2.85 30.88 17.79
N ALA A 3 3.37 29.68 17.96
CA ALA A 3 2.67 28.44 17.70
C ALA A 3 1.34 28.47 18.49
N VAL A 4 0.23 28.20 17.80
CA VAL A 4 -1.06 27.97 18.46
C VAL A 4 -0.83 26.91 19.54
N PRO A 5 -1.25 27.15 20.78
CA PRO A 5 -0.98 26.22 21.87
C PRO A 5 -1.64 24.88 21.55
N LEU A 6 -0.83 23.83 21.55
CA LEU A 6 -1.14 22.40 21.35
C LEU A 6 -2.04 21.81 22.43
N SER A 7 -2.90 22.60 23.07
CA SER A 7 -3.69 22.23 24.26
C SER A 7 -5.18 22.01 23.98
N ALA A 8 -5.57 21.67 22.76
CA ALA A 8 -6.99 21.39 22.49
C ALA A 8 -7.48 20.02 23.02
N LEU A 9 -6.57 19.07 23.30
CA LEU A 9 -6.94 17.74 23.80
C LEU A 9 -7.31 17.69 25.29
N PRO A 10 -6.73 18.47 26.21
CA PRO A 10 -7.12 18.41 27.64
C PRO A 10 -8.59 18.72 27.90
N THR A 11 -9.26 19.39 26.96
CA THR A 11 -10.69 19.78 27.08
C THR A 11 -11.65 18.74 26.50
N LEU A 12 -11.15 17.75 25.76
CA LEU A 12 -11.98 16.71 25.17
C LEU A 12 -12.09 15.51 26.10
N GLY A 13 -13.34 15.08 26.38
CA GLY A 13 -13.58 13.83 27.10
C GLY A 13 -13.01 12.60 26.40
N ARG A 14 -12.70 11.53 27.14
CA ARG A 14 -12.16 10.27 26.59
C ARG A 14 -12.90 9.73 25.36
N PRO A 15 -14.27 9.73 25.31
CA PRO A 15 -14.99 9.25 24.12
C PRO A 15 -14.78 10.14 22.90
N ALA A 16 -14.68 11.46 23.07
CA ALA A 16 -14.42 12.38 21.94
C ALA A 16 -13.00 12.18 21.36
N VAL A 17 -12.00 11.93 22.20
CA VAL A 17 -10.63 11.62 21.74
C VAL A 17 -10.60 10.29 20.97
N PHE A 18 -11.34 9.27 21.45
CA PHE A 18 -11.47 8.00 20.76
C PHE A 18 -12.13 8.18 19.38
N MET A 19 -13.27 8.88 19.32
CA MET A 19 -14.00 9.12 18.08
C MET A 19 -13.18 9.94 17.08
N LEU A 20 -12.41 10.93 17.55
CA LEU A 20 -11.49 11.69 16.70
C LEU A 20 -10.37 10.81 16.14
N GLY A 21 -9.76 9.97 16.98
CA GLY A 21 -8.73 9.02 16.54
C GLY A 21 -9.27 8.02 15.52
N LEU A 22 -10.48 7.50 15.74
CA LEU A 22 -11.17 6.61 14.83
C LEU A 22 -11.48 7.30 13.48
N ALA A 23 -11.98 8.54 13.52
CA ALA A 23 -12.26 9.33 12.31
C ALA A 23 -11.00 9.58 11.47
N LEU A 24 -9.89 9.93 12.14
CA LEU A 24 -8.59 10.08 11.51
C LEU A 24 -8.10 8.77 10.88
N GLY A 25 -8.35 7.66 11.57
CA GLY A 25 -8.03 6.32 11.09
C GLY A 25 -8.89 5.92 9.90
N CYS A 26 -10.21 6.07 9.98
CA CYS A 26 -11.11 5.73 8.87
C CYS A 26 -10.79 6.55 7.61
N ALA A 27 -10.53 7.86 7.76
CA ALA A 27 -10.11 8.69 6.63
C ALA A 27 -8.82 8.16 5.97
N ALA A 28 -7.81 7.79 6.78
CA ALA A 28 -6.59 7.17 6.30
C ALA A 28 -6.82 5.78 5.68
N GLY A 29 -7.78 5.02 6.21
CA GLY A 29 -8.13 3.67 5.79
C GLY A 29 -8.85 3.59 4.44
N VAL A 30 -9.41 4.69 3.95
CA VAL A 30 -10.06 4.74 2.62
C VAL A 30 -9.10 4.34 1.50
N ASP A 31 -7.86 4.83 1.52
CA ASP A 31 -6.83 4.43 0.54
C ASP A 31 -6.48 2.93 0.66
N PHE A 32 -6.39 2.42 1.89
CA PHE A 32 -6.02 1.03 2.12
C PHE A 32 -7.13 0.05 1.71
N ILE A 33 -8.38 0.31 2.09
CA ILE A 33 -9.49 -0.57 1.72
C ILE A 33 -9.71 -0.56 0.20
N ALA A 34 -9.60 0.59 -0.46
CA ALA A 34 -9.76 0.71 -1.90
C ALA A 34 -8.71 -0.11 -2.65
N THR A 35 -7.43 0.02 -2.27
CA THR A 35 -6.33 -0.73 -2.90
C THR A 35 -6.37 -2.22 -2.58
N SER A 36 -6.75 -2.60 -1.37
CA SER A 36 -6.87 -3.99 -0.95
C SER A 36 -8.03 -4.71 -1.67
N MET A 37 -9.21 -4.08 -1.76
CA MET A 37 -10.35 -4.63 -2.50
C MET A 37 -10.05 -4.76 -4.00
N LEU A 38 -9.39 -3.75 -4.58
CA LEU A 38 -9.00 -3.78 -5.98
C LEU A 38 -8.00 -4.91 -6.26
N ALA A 39 -7.01 -5.11 -5.39
CA ALA A 39 -6.01 -6.17 -5.53
C ALA A 39 -6.63 -7.56 -5.34
N THR A 40 -7.47 -7.74 -4.30
CA THR A 40 -8.12 -9.02 -4.01
C THR A 40 -9.10 -9.43 -5.11
N GLY A 41 -9.86 -8.47 -5.64
CA GLY A 41 -10.88 -8.68 -6.67
C GLY A 41 -10.37 -8.59 -8.11
N ALA A 42 -9.07 -8.37 -8.32
CA ALA A 42 -8.48 -8.03 -9.63
C ALA A 42 -8.92 -8.96 -10.77
N VAL A 43 -8.94 -10.28 -10.55
CA VAL A 43 -9.32 -11.28 -11.56
C VAL A 43 -10.78 -11.12 -11.99
N HIS A 44 -11.69 -10.96 -11.02
CA HIS A 44 -13.13 -10.83 -11.28
C HIS A 44 -13.48 -9.48 -11.91
N ILE A 45 -12.86 -8.38 -11.45
CA ILE A 45 -13.05 -7.04 -12.02
C ILE A 45 -12.57 -7.04 -13.47
N ARG A 46 -11.37 -7.61 -13.73
CA ARG A 46 -10.80 -7.73 -15.06
C ARG A 46 -11.73 -8.45 -16.03
N ALA A 47 -12.27 -9.59 -15.60
CA ALA A 47 -13.25 -10.34 -16.37
C ALA A 47 -14.52 -9.51 -16.63
N GLY A 48 -14.99 -8.76 -15.64
CA GLY A 48 -16.19 -7.94 -15.72
C GLY A 48 -16.10 -6.73 -16.64
N VAL A 49 -14.90 -6.23 -16.93
CA VAL A 49 -14.65 -5.15 -17.91
C VAL A 49 -14.02 -5.64 -19.21
N TYR A 50 -13.97 -6.96 -19.41
CA TYR A 50 -13.40 -7.63 -20.60
C TYR A 50 -11.97 -7.21 -20.91
N ALA A 51 -11.15 -6.96 -19.86
CA ALA A 51 -9.79 -6.50 -20.02
C ALA A 51 -8.80 -7.65 -20.10
N THR A 52 -7.75 -7.48 -20.90
CA THR A 52 -6.57 -8.33 -20.83
C THR A 52 -5.79 -8.06 -19.52
N PRO A 53 -4.91 -8.95 -19.06
CA PRO A 53 -4.05 -8.67 -17.91
C PRO A 53 -3.25 -7.37 -18.07
N ASP A 54 -2.74 -7.11 -19.27
CA ASP A 54 -1.91 -5.92 -19.55
C ASP A 54 -2.77 -4.64 -19.56
N ASP A 55 -3.99 -4.67 -20.10
CA ASP A 55 -4.91 -3.52 -20.07
C ASP A 55 -5.35 -3.20 -18.65
N PHE A 56 -5.58 -4.22 -17.81
CA PHE A 56 -6.00 -4.01 -16.42
C PHE A 56 -4.92 -3.34 -15.56
N LEU A 57 -3.65 -3.44 -15.95
CA LEU A 57 -2.58 -2.71 -15.28
C LEU A 57 -2.77 -1.19 -15.32
N TRP A 58 -3.43 -0.65 -16.36
CA TRP A 58 -3.79 0.76 -16.40
C TRP A 58 -4.71 1.18 -15.25
N CYS A 59 -5.61 0.31 -14.83
CA CYS A 59 -6.49 0.55 -13.68
C CYS A 59 -5.69 0.76 -12.39
N LEU A 60 -4.75 -0.15 -12.12
CA LEU A 60 -3.90 -0.11 -10.92
C LEU A 60 -2.96 1.09 -10.94
N THR A 61 -2.34 1.35 -12.09
CA THR A 61 -1.36 2.42 -12.26
C THR A 61 -2.00 3.80 -12.26
N ALA A 62 -3.20 3.95 -12.81
CA ALA A 62 -3.95 5.20 -12.80
C ALA A 62 -4.32 5.63 -11.36
N TYR A 63 -4.82 4.68 -10.55
CA TYR A 63 -5.06 4.94 -9.13
C TYR A 63 -3.78 5.38 -8.40
N ALA A 64 -2.70 4.63 -8.53
CA ALA A 64 -1.45 4.90 -7.83
C ALA A 64 -0.80 6.21 -8.28
N GLY A 65 -0.79 6.52 -9.58
CA GLY A 65 -0.28 7.78 -10.13
C GLY A 65 -1.08 8.99 -9.62
N ALA A 66 -2.41 8.90 -9.61
CA ALA A 66 -3.28 9.94 -9.07
C ALA A 66 -3.09 10.13 -7.56
N ALA A 67 -2.88 9.05 -6.80
CA ALA A 67 -2.58 9.12 -5.37
C ALA A 67 -1.23 9.81 -5.08
N VAL A 68 -0.22 9.65 -5.94
CA VAL A 68 1.04 10.40 -5.85
C VAL A 68 0.80 11.89 -6.03
N VAL A 69 0.00 12.29 -7.03
CA VAL A 69 -0.38 13.69 -7.26
C VAL A 69 -1.14 14.26 -6.05
N ALA A 70 -2.12 13.52 -5.53
CA ALA A 70 -2.88 13.92 -4.34
C ALA A 70 -1.97 14.19 -3.13
N ASN A 71 -0.97 13.32 -2.91
CA ASN A 71 0.00 13.51 -1.84
C ASN A 71 0.87 14.77 -2.06
N LEU A 72 1.23 15.08 -3.30
CA LEU A 72 2.04 16.26 -3.59
C LEU A 72 1.29 17.58 -3.32
N ILE A 73 0.03 17.66 -3.76
CA ILE A 73 -0.77 18.91 -3.65
C ILE A 73 -1.42 19.11 -2.28
N LEU A 74 -1.48 18.06 -1.45
CA LEU A 74 -2.25 18.03 -0.19
C LEU A 74 -2.00 19.25 0.70
N ARG A 75 -0.73 19.62 0.91
CA ARG A 75 -0.40 20.72 1.80
C ARG A 75 -0.92 22.04 1.28
N GLY A 76 -0.68 22.36 0.00
CA GLY A 76 -1.18 23.60 -0.59
C GLY A 76 -2.70 23.71 -0.50
N VAL A 77 -3.41 22.60 -0.77
CA VAL A 77 -4.86 22.55 -0.59
C VAL A 77 -5.25 22.72 0.88
N ALA A 78 -4.53 22.08 1.82
CA ALA A 78 -4.81 22.20 3.24
C ALA A 78 -4.49 23.61 3.80
N ASP A 79 -3.46 24.28 3.27
CA ASP A 79 -3.13 25.65 3.62
C ASP A 79 -4.24 26.62 3.15
N PHE A 80 -4.91 26.30 2.03
CA PHE A 80 -6.02 27.10 1.49
C PHE A 80 -7.36 26.86 2.22
N ILE A 81 -7.80 25.57 2.37
CA ILE A 81 -9.14 25.23 2.91
C ILE A 81 -9.11 24.56 4.29
N SER A 82 -7.95 24.43 4.93
CA SER A 82 -7.65 23.66 6.13
C SER A 82 -7.52 22.16 5.91
N TYR A 83 -6.82 21.45 6.84
CA TYR A 83 -6.74 19.98 6.80
C TYR A 83 -8.10 19.28 6.90
N ARG A 84 -9.06 19.88 7.65
CA ARG A 84 -10.42 19.38 7.68
C ARG A 84 -11.10 19.51 6.33
N GLY A 85 -11.02 20.70 5.71
CA GLY A 85 -11.58 20.96 4.39
C GLY A 85 -10.97 20.08 3.32
N ALA A 86 -9.64 19.93 3.31
CA ALA A 86 -8.91 19.05 2.37
C ALA A 86 -9.32 17.58 2.53
N THR A 87 -9.49 17.11 3.78
CA THR A 87 -9.96 15.72 4.04
C THR A 87 -11.40 15.53 3.55
N LEU A 88 -12.32 16.46 3.85
CA LEU A 88 -13.71 16.36 3.40
C LEU A 88 -13.82 16.43 1.87
N LEU A 89 -13.06 17.31 1.22
CA LEU A 89 -12.99 17.40 -0.24
C LEU A 89 -12.43 16.12 -0.85
N GLY A 90 -11.33 15.59 -0.30
CA GLY A 90 -10.74 14.33 -0.75
C GLY A 90 -11.73 13.16 -0.65
N LEU A 91 -12.49 13.08 0.45
CA LEU A 91 -13.54 12.06 0.62
C LEU A 91 -14.67 12.21 -0.40
N VAL A 92 -15.09 13.45 -0.75
CA VAL A 92 -16.10 13.68 -1.80
C VAL A 92 -15.58 13.22 -3.16
N ILE A 93 -14.33 13.55 -3.50
CA ILE A 93 -13.71 13.12 -4.77
C ILE A 93 -13.58 11.58 -4.80
N ALA A 94 -13.12 10.97 -3.70
CA ALA A 94 -13.01 9.52 -3.60
C ALA A 94 -14.38 8.83 -3.71
N PHE A 95 -15.42 9.40 -3.12
CA PHE A 95 -16.80 8.91 -3.22
C PHE A 95 -17.30 8.94 -4.67
N ALA A 96 -17.12 10.09 -5.36
CA ALA A 96 -17.46 10.21 -6.77
C ALA A 96 -16.69 9.19 -7.63
N GLY A 97 -15.39 9.02 -7.36
CA GLY A 97 -14.56 8.01 -8.03
C GLY A 97 -15.09 6.60 -7.81
N ALA A 98 -15.46 6.23 -6.59
CA ALA A 98 -16.02 4.92 -6.29
C ALA A 98 -17.36 4.66 -7.03
N LEU A 99 -18.25 5.66 -7.09
CA LEU A 99 -19.48 5.55 -7.87
C LEU A 99 -19.22 5.40 -9.37
N LEU A 100 -18.28 6.18 -9.92
CA LEU A 100 -17.87 6.04 -11.32
C LEU A 100 -17.28 4.67 -11.62
N CYS A 101 -16.50 4.08 -10.69
CA CYS A 101 -16.03 2.70 -10.83
C CYS A 101 -17.17 1.69 -10.88
N ALA A 102 -18.19 1.84 -10.03
CA ALA A 102 -19.36 0.96 -10.04
C ALA A 102 -20.17 1.04 -11.35
N LEU A 103 -20.14 2.20 -12.03
CA LEU A 103 -20.84 2.46 -13.28
C LEU A 103 -20.00 2.15 -14.53
N SER A 104 -18.73 1.80 -14.38
CA SER A 104 -17.83 1.57 -15.52
C SER A 104 -18.20 0.28 -16.28
N GLU A 105 -18.10 0.33 -17.62
CA GLU A 105 -18.41 -0.77 -18.53
C GLU A 105 -17.16 -1.33 -19.22
N ASN A 106 -16.10 -0.55 -19.27
CA ASN A 106 -14.87 -0.91 -19.96
C ASN A 106 -13.62 -0.45 -19.15
N VAL A 107 -12.46 -0.95 -19.55
CA VAL A 107 -11.19 -0.71 -18.87
C VAL A 107 -10.78 0.77 -18.84
N LEU A 108 -11.09 1.54 -19.89
CA LEU A 108 -10.75 2.96 -19.95
C LEU A 108 -11.58 3.76 -18.93
N GLN A 109 -12.90 3.53 -18.89
CA GLN A 109 -13.79 4.17 -17.92
C GLN A 109 -13.38 3.81 -16.50
N LEU A 110 -13.07 2.54 -16.23
CA LEU A 110 -12.61 2.09 -14.93
C LEU A 110 -11.28 2.73 -14.54
N SER A 111 -10.32 2.84 -15.47
CA SER A 111 -9.02 3.47 -15.20
C SER A 111 -9.17 4.95 -14.86
N LEU A 112 -10.01 5.68 -15.59
CA LEU A 112 -10.30 7.10 -15.30
C LEU A 112 -11.03 7.26 -13.98
N ALA A 113 -12.00 6.41 -13.68
CA ALA A 113 -12.74 6.42 -12.42
C ALA A 113 -11.81 6.12 -11.22
N LEU A 114 -10.90 5.15 -11.37
CA LEU A 114 -9.88 4.84 -10.36
C LEU A 114 -8.86 5.97 -10.20
N ALA A 115 -8.51 6.70 -11.26
CA ALA A 115 -7.69 7.90 -11.14
C ALA A 115 -8.40 8.99 -10.30
N VAL A 116 -9.71 9.19 -10.51
CA VAL A 116 -10.50 10.11 -9.67
C VAL A 116 -10.52 9.64 -8.22
N GLN A 117 -10.77 8.35 -7.99
CA GLN A 117 -10.76 7.78 -6.64
C GLN A 117 -9.40 7.91 -5.95
N GLY A 118 -8.30 7.64 -6.66
CA GLY A 118 -6.93 7.77 -6.17
C GLY A 118 -6.55 9.22 -5.86
N LEU A 119 -7.02 10.19 -6.66
CA LEU A 119 -6.85 11.62 -6.39
C LEU A 119 -7.55 12.04 -5.09
N GLY A 120 -8.73 11.50 -4.82
CA GLY A 120 -9.46 11.77 -3.58
C GLY A 120 -8.85 11.07 -2.36
N ALA A 121 -8.51 9.79 -2.48
CA ALA A 121 -8.09 8.95 -1.35
C ALA A 121 -6.60 9.11 -1.00
N GLY A 122 -5.72 9.33 -1.99
CA GLY A 122 -4.27 9.24 -1.82
C GLY A 122 -3.67 10.17 -0.77
N GLY A 123 -4.23 11.37 -0.60
CA GLY A 123 -3.76 12.36 0.39
C GLY A 123 -4.27 12.14 1.81
N LEU A 124 -5.33 11.35 2.01
CA LEU A 124 -6.05 11.26 3.29
C LEU A 124 -5.20 10.72 4.45
N PHE A 125 -4.33 9.76 4.17
CA PHE A 125 -3.41 9.23 5.17
C PHE A 125 -2.41 10.29 5.67
N ALA A 126 -1.86 11.09 4.75
CA ALA A 126 -0.94 12.18 5.12
C ALA A 126 -1.65 13.28 5.90
N ALA A 127 -2.86 13.66 5.48
CA ALA A 127 -3.69 14.65 6.18
C ALA A 127 -3.98 14.21 7.62
N SER A 128 -4.44 12.97 7.80
CA SER A 128 -4.77 12.41 9.12
C SER A 128 -3.55 12.37 10.05
N ARG A 129 -2.39 11.93 9.54
CA ARG A 129 -1.16 11.87 10.33
C ARG A 129 -0.62 13.25 10.69
N THR A 130 -0.72 14.21 9.79
CA THR A 130 -0.37 15.61 10.07
C THR A 130 -1.27 16.21 11.14
N LEU A 131 -2.58 15.95 11.09
CA LEU A 131 -3.51 16.39 12.13
C LEU A 131 -3.18 15.79 13.49
N ILE A 132 -2.86 14.51 13.59
CA ILE A 132 -2.43 13.89 14.85
C ILE A 132 -1.21 14.65 15.41
N GLN A 133 -0.25 14.97 14.56
CA GLN A 133 0.97 15.69 14.98
C GLN A 133 0.65 17.12 15.48
N LEU A 134 -0.28 17.82 14.82
CA LEU A 134 -0.67 19.19 15.16
C LEU A 134 -1.56 19.27 16.41
N LEU A 135 -2.39 18.23 16.65
CA LEU A 135 -3.38 18.22 17.72
C LEU A 135 -2.83 17.66 19.05
N THR A 136 -1.69 16.95 19.04
CA THR A 136 -1.21 16.22 20.22
C THR A 136 0.21 16.56 20.60
N ALA A 137 0.45 16.71 21.90
CA ALA A 137 1.80 16.69 22.47
C ALA A 137 2.42 15.27 22.31
N PRO A 138 3.75 15.14 22.23
CA PRO A 138 4.42 13.84 22.03
C PRO A 138 3.99 12.75 23.02
N GLN A 139 3.73 13.12 24.29
CA GLN A 139 3.34 12.23 25.36
C GLN A 139 1.91 11.69 25.22
N GLU A 140 1.04 12.44 24.53
CA GLU A 140 -0.38 12.11 24.40
C GLU A 140 -0.74 11.47 23.06
N ARG A 141 0.21 11.37 22.14
CA ARG A 141 -0.02 10.82 20.80
C ARG A 141 -0.58 9.40 20.81
N SER A 142 -0.18 8.59 21.77
CA SER A 142 -0.69 7.22 21.92
C SER A 142 -2.22 7.18 22.08
N LYS A 143 -2.82 8.20 22.71
CA LYS A 143 -4.28 8.29 22.94
C LYS A 143 -5.07 8.37 21.62
N LEU A 144 -4.51 9.00 20.57
CA LEU A 144 -5.10 9.06 19.24
C LEU A 144 -4.61 7.95 18.30
N LEU A 145 -3.39 7.45 18.52
CA LEU A 145 -2.78 6.47 17.61
C LEU A 145 -3.45 5.10 17.62
N TRP A 146 -3.88 4.59 18.78
CA TRP A 146 -4.50 3.27 18.82
C TRP A 146 -5.91 3.25 18.16
N PRO A 147 -6.82 4.25 18.37
CA PRO A 147 -8.07 4.30 17.60
C PRO A 147 -7.81 4.57 16.11
N PHE A 148 -6.78 5.37 15.78
CA PHE A 148 -6.34 5.57 14.39
C PHE A 148 -5.95 4.25 13.71
N VAL A 149 -5.22 3.39 14.40
CA VAL A 149 -4.84 2.06 13.86
C VAL A 149 -6.07 1.19 13.65
N ILE A 150 -7.04 1.22 14.55
CA ILE A 150 -8.33 0.50 14.36
C ILE A 150 -9.03 0.99 13.09
N GLY A 151 -9.18 2.30 12.91
CA GLY A 151 -9.83 2.85 11.72
C GLY A 151 -9.05 2.53 10.42
N ALA A 152 -7.74 2.78 10.40
CA ALA A 152 -6.95 2.65 9.19
C ALA A 152 -6.70 1.18 8.79
N LEU A 153 -6.14 0.39 9.70
CA LEU A 153 -5.80 -1.00 9.42
C LEU A 153 -6.99 -1.94 9.61
N GLY A 154 -7.96 -1.60 10.47
CA GLY A 154 -9.18 -2.38 10.64
C GLY A 154 -10.03 -2.41 9.37
N LEU A 155 -10.20 -1.26 8.69
CA LEU A 155 -10.86 -1.22 7.39
C LEU A 155 -10.12 -2.08 6.35
N ASN A 156 -8.79 -1.97 6.31
CA ASN A 156 -7.97 -2.81 5.42
C ASN A 156 -8.16 -4.31 5.72
N ALA A 157 -8.17 -4.69 6.98
CA ALA A 157 -8.30 -6.08 7.40
C ALA A 157 -9.62 -6.72 6.97
N THR A 158 -10.70 -5.95 6.85
CA THR A 158 -12.01 -6.49 6.37
C THR A 158 -12.05 -6.69 4.88
N ALA A 159 -11.19 -6.03 4.09
CA ALA A 159 -11.26 -5.98 2.64
C ALA A 159 -11.22 -7.36 1.95
N PRO A 160 -10.33 -8.32 2.29
CA PRO A 160 -10.26 -9.57 1.54
C PRO A 160 -11.53 -10.40 1.61
N TRP A 161 -12.10 -10.56 2.81
CA TRP A 161 -13.32 -11.35 2.99
C TRP A 161 -14.55 -10.66 2.41
N THR A 162 -14.73 -9.35 2.68
CA THR A 162 -15.86 -8.60 2.13
C THR A 162 -15.83 -8.54 0.61
N THR A 163 -14.63 -8.46 0.00
CA THR A 163 -14.48 -8.56 -1.44
C THR A 163 -14.93 -9.92 -1.96
N ALA A 164 -14.46 -11.00 -1.32
CA ALA A 164 -14.78 -12.35 -1.76
C ALA A 164 -16.28 -12.65 -1.67
N THR A 165 -16.94 -12.30 -0.58
CA THR A 165 -18.38 -12.52 -0.38
C THR A 165 -19.21 -11.67 -1.33
N LEU A 166 -18.95 -10.37 -1.44
CA LEU A 166 -19.72 -9.48 -2.29
C LEU A 166 -19.60 -9.83 -3.79
N MET A 167 -18.42 -10.24 -4.24
CA MET A 167 -18.23 -10.60 -5.64
C MET A 167 -18.95 -11.89 -6.02
N LEU A 168 -19.02 -12.86 -5.11
CA LEU A 168 -19.72 -14.11 -5.35
C LEU A 168 -21.24 -13.91 -5.31
N ASP A 169 -21.75 -13.10 -4.38
CA ASP A 169 -23.18 -12.95 -4.15
C ASP A 169 -23.84 -11.90 -5.07
N ALA A 170 -23.13 -10.80 -5.38
CA ALA A 170 -23.73 -9.64 -6.02
C ALA A 170 -22.91 -9.03 -7.17
N GLY A 171 -21.77 -9.65 -7.51
CA GLY A 171 -20.90 -9.25 -8.60
C GLY A 171 -19.87 -8.16 -8.22
N TRP A 172 -18.89 -7.96 -9.11
CA TRP A 172 -17.70 -7.14 -8.85
C TRP A 172 -18.00 -5.64 -8.61
N ARG A 173 -19.09 -5.11 -9.17
CA ARG A 173 -19.47 -3.69 -9.00
C ARG A 173 -19.82 -3.35 -7.55
N MET A 174 -20.31 -4.32 -6.79
CA MET A 174 -20.73 -4.11 -5.40
C MET A 174 -19.60 -3.76 -4.44
N ILE A 175 -18.34 -4.11 -4.76
CA ILE A 175 -17.21 -3.67 -3.94
C ILE A 175 -17.03 -2.14 -3.98
N PHE A 176 -17.25 -1.52 -5.15
CA PHE A 176 -17.17 -0.06 -5.29
C PHE A 176 -18.37 0.64 -4.63
N VAL A 177 -19.55 0.02 -4.65
CA VAL A 177 -20.70 0.51 -3.88
C VAL A 177 -20.42 0.45 -2.38
N LEU A 178 -19.86 -0.66 -1.88
CA LEU A 178 -19.46 -0.75 -0.47
C LEU A 178 -18.39 0.30 -0.12
N GLN A 179 -17.40 0.50 -0.98
CA GLN A 179 -16.41 1.57 -0.80
C GLN A 179 -17.08 2.94 -0.70
N ALA A 180 -18.04 3.25 -1.58
CA ALA A 180 -18.79 4.50 -1.54
C ALA A 180 -19.54 4.66 -0.20
N VAL A 181 -20.19 3.62 0.30
CA VAL A 181 -20.86 3.63 1.62
C VAL A 181 -19.85 3.89 2.74
N VAL A 182 -18.71 3.18 2.77
CA VAL A 182 -17.66 3.38 3.76
C VAL A 182 -17.11 4.81 3.72
N ILE A 183 -16.90 5.36 2.52
CA ILE A 183 -16.44 6.74 2.33
C ILE A 183 -17.47 7.74 2.83
N ALA A 184 -18.78 7.54 2.55
CA ALA A 184 -19.85 8.40 3.02
C ALA A 184 -19.95 8.37 4.57
N CYS A 185 -19.90 7.20 5.18
CA CYS A 185 -19.86 7.07 6.64
C CYS A 185 -18.64 7.77 7.24
N THR A 186 -17.48 7.62 6.61
CA THR A 186 -16.24 8.29 7.02
C THR A 186 -16.37 9.80 6.89
N TRP A 187 -16.97 10.28 5.81
CA TRP A 187 -17.23 11.71 5.62
C TRP A 187 -18.10 12.31 6.75
N LEU A 188 -19.20 11.63 7.12
CA LEU A 188 -20.05 12.04 8.23
C LEU A 188 -19.28 12.05 9.56
N LEU A 189 -18.46 11.03 9.80
CA LEU A 189 -17.64 10.92 11.00
C LEU A 189 -16.59 12.04 11.07
N VAL A 190 -15.91 12.34 9.98
CA VAL A 190 -14.95 13.45 9.87
C VAL A 190 -15.66 14.80 10.03
N ALA A 191 -16.81 14.99 9.39
CA ALA A 191 -17.58 16.24 9.49
C ALA A 191 -18.04 16.53 10.91
N SER A 192 -18.35 15.50 11.71
CA SER A 192 -18.78 15.64 13.11
C SER A 192 -17.63 15.81 14.10
N THR A 193 -16.48 15.18 13.86
CA THR A 193 -15.41 15.04 14.88
C THR A 193 -14.21 15.94 14.65
N TYR A 194 -13.86 16.28 13.40
CA TYR A 194 -12.65 17.08 13.14
C TYR A 194 -12.83 18.52 13.63
N PRO A 195 -11.83 19.09 14.33
CA PRO A 195 -11.90 20.45 14.86
C PRO A 195 -11.93 21.49 13.72
N ARG A 196 -12.85 22.45 13.83
CA ARG A 196 -13.04 23.52 12.82
C ARG A 196 -11.95 24.59 12.82
N ARG A 197 -11.15 24.69 13.89
CA ARG A 197 -10.24 25.82 14.16
C ARG A 197 -8.77 25.57 13.80
N VAL A 198 -8.40 24.38 13.31
CA VAL A 198 -7.04 24.10 12.85
C VAL A 198 -6.88 24.67 11.44
N ARG A 199 -6.71 25.99 11.36
CA ARG A 199 -6.45 26.70 10.11
C ARG A 199 -5.04 27.26 10.11
N PRO A 200 -4.38 27.34 8.95
CA PRO A 200 -3.21 28.20 8.81
C PRO A 200 -3.61 29.65 9.13
N PRO A 201 -2.71 30.45 9.72
CA PRO A 201 -3.01 31.80 10.17
C PRO A 201 -3.31 32.81 9.04
N VAL A 202 -2.96 32.44 7.80
CA VAL A 202 -3.17 33.30 6.62
C VAL A 202 -3.79 32.43 5.52
N LEU A 203 -4.94 32.82 5.01
CA LEU A 203 -5.53 32.22 3.81
C LEU A 203 -4.74 32.74 2.61
N PRO A 204 -4.09 31.84 1.80
CA PRO A 204 -3.46 32.26 0.57
C PRO A 204 -4.53 32.80 -0.40
N ASP A 205 -4.19 33.83 -1.13
CA ASP A 205 -5.03 34.37 -2.19
C ASP A 205 -5.06 33.39 -3.39
N LEU A 206 -6.10 33.50 -4.24
CA LEU A 206 -6.24 32.72 -5.46
C LEU A 206 -5.00 32.85 -6.37
N ASP A 207 -4.40 34.04 -6.41
CA ASP A 207 -3.17 34.33 -7.14
C ASP A 207 -1.99 33.53 -6.63
N THR A 208 -1.96 33.20 -5.34
CA THR A 208 -0.93 32.35 -4.74
C THR A 208 -1.06 30.89 -5.19
N LEU A 209 -2.30 30.40 -5.38
CA LEU A 209 -2.54 29.06 -5.96
C LEU A 209 -2.14 28.99 -7.43
N ALA A 210 -2.39 30.04 -8.21
CA ALA A 210 -2.01 30.12 -9.60
C ALA A 210 -0.47 30.20 -9.77
N ALA A 211 0.23 30.80 -8.80
CA ALA A 211 1.68 30.92 -8.79
C ALA A 211 2.40 29.61 -8.39
N LEU A 212 1.67 28.60 -7.87
CA LEU A 212 2.24 27.31 -7.51
C LEU A 212 2.75 26.56 -8.74
N ASP A 213 3.81 25.75 -8.53
CA ASP A 213 4.49 25.02 -9.61
C ASP A 213 3.68 23.82 -10.11
N TRP A 214 2.66 24.06 -10.94
CA TRP A 214 1.83 23.03 -11.57
C TRP A 214 2.63 22.13 -12.52
N VAL A 215 3.74 22.65 -13.10
CA VAL A 215 4.62 21.86 -13.95
C VAL A 215 5.22 20.70 -13.16
N SER A 216 5.68 20.94 -11.92
CA SER A 216 6.18 19.85 -11.06
C SER A 216 5.10 18.82 -10.71
N VAL A 217 3.83 19.23 -10.58
CA VAL A 217 2.70 18.33 -10.33
C VAL A 217 2.49 17.41 -11.53
N ILE A 218 2.44 17.97 -12.73
CA ILE A 218 2.24 17.22 -13.98
C ILE A 218 3.42 16.27 -14.23
N VAL A 219 4.66 16.77 -14.12
CA VAL A 219 5.85 15.97 -14.37
C VAL A 219 5.99 14.83 -13.34
N LEU A 220 5.70 15.08 -12.06
CA LEU A 220 5.74 14.03 -11.05
C LEU A 220 4.62 13.00 -11.27
N GLY A 221 3.40 13.45 -11.57
CA GLY A 221 2.26 12.57 -11.85
C GLY A 221 2.52 11.68 -13.08
N ALA A 222 2.95 12.27 -14.19
CA ALA A 222 3.33 11.54 -15.40
C ALA A 222 4.51 10.59 -15.14
N GLY A 223 5.55 11.07 -14.43
CA GLY A 223 6.70 10.25 -14.07
C GLY A 223 6.32 9.07 -13.18
N ALA A 224 5.46 9.28 -12.17
CA ALA A 224 4.97 8.21 -11.32
C ALA A 224 4.17 7.18 -12.13
N LEU A 225 3.21 7.63 -12.95
CA LEU A 225 2.39 6.75 -13.79
C LEU A 225 3.25 5.92 -14.74
N ILE A 226 4.17 6.56 -15.47
CA ILE A 226 5.07 5.88 -16.40
C ILE A 226 6.01 4.90 -15.68
N THR A 227 6.54 5.28 -14.50
CA THR A 227 7.38 4.38 -13.70
C THR A 227 6.62 3.15 -13.26
N ILE A 228 5.44 3.33 -12.65
CA ILE A 228 4.63 2.24 -12.11
C ILE A 228 4.17 1.32 -13.26
N HIS A 229 3.66 1.92 -14.34
CA HIS A 229 3.20 1.16 -15.50
C HIS A 229 4.34 0.42 -16.19
N GLY A 230 5.49 1.09 -16.38
CA GLY A 230 6.67 0.49 -16.97
C GLY A 230 7.23 -0.68 -16.14
N LEU A 231 7.26 -0.55 -14.81
CA LEU A 231 7.68 -1.64 -13.93
C LEU A 231 6.68 -2.81 -13.92
N ALA A 232 5.38 -2.52 -13.97
CA ALA A 232 4.34 -3.54 -13.99
C ALA A 232 4.29 -4.34 -15.30
N ASN A 233 4.67 -3.70 -16.43
CA ASN A 233 4.74 -4.33 -17.76
C ASN A 233 6.13 -4.86 -18.13
N LEU A 234 7.12 -4.71 -17.25
CA LEU A 234 8.48 -5.15 -17.54
C LEU A 234 8.56 -6.66 -17.60
N ARG A 235 8.47 -7.24 -18.80
CA ARG A 235 8.68 -8.69 -18.99
C ARG A 235 10.18 -8.99 -19.04
N ILE A 236 10.69 -9.77 -18.09
CA ILE A 236 12.12 -10.05 -17.94
C ILE A 236 12.70 -10.66 -19.20
N TYR A 237 12.00 -11.61 -19.84
CA TYR A 237 12.44 -12.17 -21.14
C TYR A 237 12.56 -11.13 -22.24
N THR A 238 11.54 -10.27 -22.38
CA THR A 238 11.55 -9.22 -23.39
C THR A 238 12.63 -8.18 -23.11
N ALA A 239 12.91 -7.91 -21.83
CA ALA A 239 13.95 -6.95 -21.45
C ALA A 239 15.38 -7.48 -21.74
N LEU A 240 15.59 -8.79 -21.74
CA LEU A 240 16.86 -9.39 -22.13
C LEU A 240 17.07 -9.37 -23.64
N ASP A 241 16.01 -9.58 -24.42
CA ASP A 241 16.06 -9.61 -25.89
C ASP A 241 15.93 -8.21 -26.52
N THR A 242 15.14 -7.34 -25.91
CA THR A 242 14.83 -5.99 -26.35
C THR A 242 15.03 -4.98 -25.22
N PRO A 243 16.25 -4.49 -25.00
CA PRO A 243 16.56 -3.55 -23.90
C PRO A 243 15.77 -2.24 -23.98
N GLU A 244 15.17 -1.93 -25.12
CA GLU A 244 14.30 -0.76 -25.32
C GLU A 244 13.08 -0.74 -24.37
N VAL A 245 12.63 -1.90 -23.91
CA VAL A 245 11.52 -2.02 -22.93
C VAL A 245 11.88 -1.36 -21.58
N LEU A 246 13.17 -1.27 -21.25
CA LEU A 246 13.65 -0.56 -20.07
C LEU A 246 13.53 0.96 -20.18
N LEU A 247 13.37 1.51 -21.38
CA LEU A 247 13.24 2.96 -21.59
C LEU A 247 11.99 3.52 -20.89
N TRP A 248 10.90 2.75 -20.84
CA TRP A 248 9.67 3.18 -20.16
C TRP A 248 9.87 3.46 -18.68
N PRO A 249 10.25 2.49 -17.84
CA PRO A 249 10.44 2.74 -16.42
C PRO A 249 11.59 3.72 -16.15
N LEU A 250 12.67 3.71 -16.95
CA LEU A 250 13.77 4.66 -16.81
C LEU A 250 13.34 6.10 -17.12
N THR A 251 12.54 6.32 -18.16
CA THR A 251 11.96 7.63 -18.49
C THR A 251 11.07 8.11 -17.34
N GLY A 252 10.22 7.24 -16.79
CA GLY A 252 9.40 7.57 -15.65
C GLY A 252 10.22 7.98 -14.42
N VAL A 253 11.25 7.21 -14.08
CA VAL A 253 12.17 7.55 -12.98
C VAL A 253 12.88 8.87 -13.25
N ALA A 254 13.36 9.12 -14.49
CA ALA A 254 13.99 10.38 -14.86
C ALA A 254 13.03 11.57 -14.66
N LEU A 255 11.75 11.45 -15.05
CA LEU A 255 10.74 12.48 -14.81
C LEU A 255 10.50 12.71 -13.31
N VAL A 256 10.44 11.67 -12.49
CA VAL A 256 10.32 11.78 -11.02
C VAL A 256 11.52 12.55 -10.46
N VAL A 257 12.73 12.19 -10.86
CA VAL A 257 13.96 12.87 -10.43
C VAL A 257 13.96 14.34 -10.87
N LEU A 258 13.56 14.62 -12.13
CA LEU A 258 13.44 16.00 -12.65
C LEU A 258 12.40 16.81 -11.86
N ALA A 259 11.25 16.22 -11.53
CA ALA A 259 10.23 16.87 -10.69
C ALA A 259 10.80 17.24 -9.33
N PHE A 260 11.51 16.34 -8.65
CA PHE A 260 12.14 16.63 -7.36
C PHE A 260 13.28 17.64 -7.47
N ALA A 261 14.08 17.60 -8.54
CA ALA A 261 15.13 18.58 -8.79
C ALA A 261 14.53 19.99 -8.97
N ARG A 262 13.43 20.09 -9.71
CA ARG A 262 12.69 21.34 -9.91
C ARG A 262 12.05 21.85 -8.61
N LEU A 263 11.37 20.98 -7.85
CA LEU A 263 10.80 21.32 -6.54
C LEU A 263 11.88 21.82 -5.56
N ARG A 264 13.09 21.30 -5.66
CA ARG A 264 14.24 21.76 -4.83
C ARG A 264 14.69 23.18 -5.19
N GLN A 265 14.51 23.62 -6.42
CA GLN A 265 14.94 24.93 -6.89
C GLN A 265 13.95 26.05 -6.55
N ARG A 266 12.66 25.70 -6.34
CA ARG A 266 11.58 26.65 -6.09
C ARG A 266 11.36 26.86 -4.59
N PRO A 267 11.34 28.09 -4.07
CA PRO A 267 11.03 28.39 -2.65
C PRO A 267 9.55 28.10 -2.32
N ASP A 268 8.64 28.37 -3.27
CA ASP A 268 7.18 28.25 -3.11
C ASP A 268 6.64 26.90 -3.61
N ALA A 269 7.47 25.87 -3.56
CA ALA A 269 7.09 24.55 -4.02
C ALA A 269 6.05 23.89 -3.12
N TRP A 270 5.13 23.11 -3.72
CA TRP A 270 4.15 22.26 -3.02
C TRP A 270 4.80 21.36 -1.96
N LEU A 271 5.98 20.84 -2.29
CA LEU A 271 6.85 20.08 -1.42
C LEU A 271 8.23 20.70 -1.48
N ASN A 272 8.83 21.01 -0.33
CA ASN A 272 10.20 21.54 -0.29
C ASN A 272 11.20 20.44 0.11
N PRO A 273 11.93 19.82 -0.84
CA PRO A 273 12.87 18.75 -0.55
C PRO A 273 14.08 19.21 0.26
N ARG A 274 14.42 20.52 0.29
CA ARG A 274 15.53 21.06 1.09
C ARG A 274 15.30 20.92 2.60
N ARG A 275 14.02 20.87 3.02
CA ARG A 275 13.62 20.69 4.42
C ARG A 275 13.72 19.22 4.87
N LEU A 276 14.03 18.28 3.95
CA LEU A 276 14.10 16.84 4.20
C LEU A 276 15.52 16.33 4.49
N GLY A 277 16.44 17.22 4.89
CA GLY A 277 17.88 16.97 4.92
C GLY A 277 18.42 16.12 6.08
N GLY A 278 17.65 15.78 7.08
CA GLY A 278 18.11 15.02 8.25
C GLY A 278 18.50 13.57 7.89
N LYS A 279 19.74 13.13 8.24
CA LYS A 279 20.21 11.76 7.95
C LYS A 279 19.31 10.69 8.56
N ARG A 280 18.78 10.91 9.76
CA ARG A 280 17.81 10.01 10.41
C ARG A 280 16.53 9.86 9.57
N TYR A 281 16.00 10.98 9.12
CA TYR A 281 14.80 10.97 8.26
C TYR A 281 15.05 10.23 6.94
N GLN A 282 16.17 10.49 6.25
CA GLN A 282 16.51 9.84 4.99
C GLN A 282 16.63 8.31 5.14
N ILE A 283 17.33 7.86 6.19
CA ILE A 283 17.45 6.43 6.50
C ILE A 283 16.08 5.84 6.89
N GLY A 284 15.28 6.58 7.64
CA GLY A 284 13.92 6.16 7.96
C GLY A 284 13.05 5.99 6.72
N VAL A 285 13.10 6.93 5.77
CA VAL A 285 12.38 6.82 4.48
C VAL A 285 12.89 5.64 3.65
N LEU A 286 14.20 5.36 3.65
CA LEU A 286 14.76 4.18 2.99
C LEU A 286 14.18 2.88 3.57
N PHE A 287 14.17 2.72 4.91
CA PHE A 287 13.55 1.56 5.54
C PHE A 287 12.05 1.47 5.25
N TYR A 288 11.38 2.63 5.14
CA TYR A 288 9.97 2.68 4.79
C TYR A 288 9.72 2.26 3.34
N ALA A 289 10.59 2.67 2.41
CA ALA A 289 10.56 2.22 1.02
C ALA A 289 10.77 0.71 0.91
N ILE A 290 11.77 0.19 1.62
CA ILE A 290 12.06 -1.26 1.66
C ILE A 290 10.84 -2.03 2.22
N TYR A 291 10.25 -1.54 3.33
CA TYR A 291 9.02 -2.12 3.88
C TYR A 291 7.89 -2.13 2.85
N ALA A 292 7.70 -1.03 2.12
CA ALA A 292 6.65 -0.90 1.12
C ALA A 292 6.87 -1.84 -0.09
N VAL A 293 8.12 -2.02 -0.54
CA VAL A 293 8.46 -3.01 -1.59
C VAL A 293 8.12 -4.43 -1.12
N PHE A 294 8.57 -4.83 0.06
CA PHE A 294 8.27 -6.17 0.60
C PHE A 294 6.78 -6.36 0.85
N GLY A 295 6.08 -5.30 1.30
CA GLY A 295 4.62 -5.31 1.44
C GLY A 295 3.92 -5.53 0.11
N GLY A 296 4.35 -4.85 -0.96
CA GLY A 296 3.83 -5.03 -2.31
C GLY A 296 4.06 -6.45 -2.84
N LEU A 297 5.26 -6.98 -2.66
CA LEU A 297 5.61 -8.38 -2.98
C LEU A 297 4.68 -9.36 -2.24
N TRP A 298 4.56 -9.22 -0.93
CA TRP A 298 3.77 -10.10 -0.08
C TRP A 298 2.29 -10.08 -0.44
N ASN A 299 1.73 -8.87 -0.59
CA ASN A 299 0.32 -8.68 -0.89
C ASN A 299 -0.07 -9.20 -2.28
N TYR A 300 0.87 -9.36 -3.19
CA TYR A 300 0.64 -10.00 -4.48
C TYR A 300 0.83 -11.52 -4.41
N LEU A 301 1.91 -11.99 -3.80
CA LEU A 301 2.28 -13.41 -3.82
C LEU A 301 1.33 -14.26 -2.98
N ILE A 302 0.93 -13.81 -1.78
CA ILE A 302 0.15 -14.67 -0.87
C ILE A 302 -1.27 -14.96 -1.38
N PRO A 303 -2.07 -13.98 -1.87
CA PRO A 303 -3.37 -14.30 -2.46
C PRO A 303 -3.28 -15.27 -3.64
N ASN A 304 -2.27 -15.09 -4.53
CA ASN A 304 -2.04 -16.00 -5.65
C ASN A 304 -1.64 -17.41 -5.17
N LEU A 305 -0.77 -17.50 -4.16
CA LEU A 305 -0.38 -18.78 -3.56
C LEU A 305 -1.57 -19.52 -2.99
N LEU A 306 -2.46 -18.82 -2.25
CA LEU A 306 -3.64 -19.43 -1.64
C LEU A 306 -4.63 -19.93 -2.69
N GLN A 307 -4.89 -19.14 -3.75
CA GLN A 307 -5.90 -19.46 -4.76
C GLN A 307 -5.36 -20.38 -5.86
N LEU A 308 -4.24 -20.04 -6.49
CA LEU A 308 -3.70 -20.75 -7.64
C LEU A 308 -2.76 -21.90 -7.21
N GLY A 309 -1.98 -21.70 -6.15
CA GLY A 309 -1.05 -22.69 -5.64
C GLY A 309 -1.75 -23.78 -4.82
N PHE A 310 -2.42 -23.40 -3.74
CA PHE A 310 -3.11 -24.35 -2.85
C PHE A 310 -4.53 -24.71 -3.30
N GLY A 311 -5.08 -24.02 -4.29
CA GLY A 311 -6.42 -24.29 -4.80
C GLY A 311 -7.54 -23.94 -3.83
N PHE A 312 -7.30 -23.05 -2.85
CA PHE A 312 -8.36 -22.58 -1.96
C PHE A 312 -9.38 -21.75 -2.71
N THR A 313 -10.63 -21.88 -2.33
CA THR A 313 -11.71 -21.03 -2.86
C THR A 313 -11.43 -19.57 -2.55
N PHE A 314 -11.97 -18.68 -3.38
CA PHE A 314 -11.84 -17.23 -3.20
C PHE A 314 -12.30 -16.78 -1.80
N GLU A 315 -13.44 -17.35 -1.33
CA GLU A 315 -13.97 -17.07 0.00
C GLU A 315 -13.04 -17.54 1.13
N THR A 316 -12.52 -18.78 1.03
CA THR A 316 -11.58 -19.31 2.04
C THR A 316 -10.31 -18.49 2.10
N SER A 317 -9.75 -18.11 0.94
CA SER A 317 -8.57 -17.23 0.85
C SER A 317 -8.85 -15.87 1.48
N GLY A 318 -10.02 -15.28 1.19
CA GLY A 318 -10.45 -14.02 1.79
C GLY A 318 -10.56 -14.09 3.32
N ARG A 319 -11.12 -15.18 3.87
CA ARG A 319 -11.20 -15.39 5.33
C ARG A 319 -9.82 -15.53 5.98
N ILE A 320 -8.91 -16.31 5.37
CA ILE A 320 -7.53 -16.48 5.87
C ILE A 320 -6.82 -15.13 5.93
N LEU A 321 -6.87 -14.36 4.85
CA LEU A 321 -6.23 -13.05 4.77
C LEU A 321 -6.82 -12.07 5.78
N THR A 322 -8.14 -12.01 5.92
CA THR A 322 -8.81 -11.14 6.91
C THR A 322 -8.41 -11.48 8.34
N LEU A 323 -8.36 -12.77 8.71
CA LEU A 323 -7.91 -13.19 10.05
C LEU A 323 -6.44 -12.81 10.30
N THR A 324 -5.61 -12.95 9.29
CA THR A 324 -4.19 -12.58 9.34
C THR A 324 -4.02 -11.07 9.56
N GLU A 325 -4.70 -10.25 8.76
CA GLU A 325 -4.67 -8.79 8.87
C GLU A 325 -5.25 -8.31 10.22
N ALA A 326 -6.37 -8.89 10.67
CA ALA A 326 -6.97 -8.58 11.97
C ALA A 326 -6.00 -8.87 13.12
N PHE A 327 -5.26 -9.98 13.06
CA PHE A 327 -4.21 -10.28 14.02
C PHE A 327 -3.10 -9.23 14.01
N GLY A 328 -2.66 -8.77 12.83
CA GLY A 328 -1.70 -7.67 12.68
C GLY A 328 -2.19 -6.36 13.31
N VAL A 329 -3.48 -6.05 13.19
CA VAL A 329 -4.12 -4.91 13.88
C VAL A 329 -4.02 -5.07 15.40
N CYS A 330 -4.39 -6.23 15.94
CA CYS A 330 -4.30 -6.53 17.37
C CYS A 330 -2.86 -6.37 17.89
N MET A 331 -1.88 -6.92 17.18
CA MET A 331 -0.46 -6.79 17.52
C MET A 331 0.01 -5.33 17.48
N SER A 332 -0.49 -4.54 16.53
CA SER A 332 -0.18 -3.11 16.41
C SER A 332 -0.74 -2.30 17.58
N ILE A 333 -1.96 -2.61 18.04
CA ILE A 333 -2.57 -1.97 19.21
C ILE A 333 -1.79 -2.33 20.49
N LEU A 334 -1.47 -3.61 20.69
CA LEU A 334 -0.65 -4.07 21.81
C LEU A 334 0.71 -3.39 21.84
N PHE A 335 1.33 -3.23 20.66
CA PHE A 335 2.60 -2.55 20.53
C PHE A 335 2.50 -1.05 20.88
N ILE A 336 1.42 -0.37 20.52
CA ILE A 336 1.21 1.04 20.90
C ILE A 336 1.06 1.18 22.43
N TRP A 337 0.41 0.25 23.09
CA TRP A 337 0.21 0.31 24.53
C TRP A 337 1.47 -0.04 25.34
N TYR A 338 2.19 -1.07 24.93
CA TYR A 338 3.33 -1.62 25.69
C TYR A 338 4.68 -1.36 25.02
N GLY A 339 4.79 -1.55 23.72
CA GLY A 339 6.04 -1.50 22.98
C GLY A 339 6.63 -0.09 22.88
N MET A 340 5.78 0.96 22.90
CA MET A 340 6.27 2.35 22.87
C MET A 340 6.99 2.76 24.15
N ARG A 341 6.87 2.00 25.24
CA ARG A 341 7.59 2.22 26.52
C ARG A 341 8.97 1.57 26.53
N LEU A 342 9.26 0.68 25.60
CA LEU A 342 10.50 -0.09 25.57
C LEU A 342 11.66 0.76 25.00
N PRO A 343 12.85 0.74 25.59
CA PRO A 343 14.04 1.39 25.05
C PRO A 343 14.66 0.55 23.91
N GLY A 344 15.42 1.18 23.02
CA GLY A 344 16.25 0.46 22.05
C GLY A 344 15.56 0.11 20.73
N THR A 345 15.23 1.10 19.98
CA THR A 345 14.40 1.08 18.77
C THR A 345 14.94 0.25 17.60
N ARG A 346 16.24 0.30 17.29
CA ARG A 346 16.81 -0.45 16.15
C ARG A 346 16.71 -1.97 16.28
N ARG A 347 16.75 -2.51 17.50
CA ARG A 347 16.64 -3.95 17.77
C ARG A 347 15.26 -4.47 17.39
N TYR A 348 14.22 -3.69 17.63
CA TYR A 348 12.85 -4.05 17.26
C TYR A 348 12.65 -4.00 15.75
N LEU A 349 13.24 -3.02 15.06
CA LEU A 349 13.21 -2.97 13.60
C LEU A 349 13.89 -4.20 12.99
N ALA A 350 15.07 -4.59 13.48
CA ALA A 350 15.75 -5.81 13.06
C ALA A 350 14.90 -7.05 13.34
N LEU A 351 14.26 -7.14 14.53
CA LEU A 351 13.35 -8.24 14.87
C LEU A 351 12.18 -8.34 13.90
N GLY A 352 11.53 -7.22 13.53
CA GLY A 352 10.44 -7.21 12.56
C GLY A 352 10.84 -7.79 11.21
N TYR A 353 11.98 -7.38 10.66
CA TYR A 353 12.50 -7.95 9.41
C TYR A 353 12.93 -9.42 9.55
N LEU A 354 13.46 -9.83 10.71
CA LEU A 354 13.76 -11.25 10.98
C LEU A 354 12.48 -12.10 11.02
N MET A 355 11.40 -11.60 11.63
CA MET A 355 10.10 -12.30 11.64
C MET A 355 9.56 -12.46 10.21
N THR A 356 9.61 -11.42 9.39
CA THR A 356 9.21 -11.49 7.98
C THR A 356 10.10 -12.45 7.18
N ALA A 357 11.42 -12.43 7.41
CA ALA A 357 12.36 -13.36 6.79
C ALA A 357 12.05 -14.82 7.18
N ALA A 358 11.80 -15.07 8.46
CA ALA A 358 11.43 -16.40 8.95
C ALA A 358 10.12 -16.90 8.34
N ALA A 359 9.10 -16.05 8.27
CA ALA A 359 7.82 -16.39 7.63
C ALA A 359 8.01 -16.73 6.14
N ALA A 360 8.75 -15.90 5.40
CA ALA A 360 9.03 -16.12 3.99
C ALA A 360 9.83 -17.43 3.77
N TRP A 361 10.81 -17.71 4.62
CA TRP A 361 11.60 -18.94 4.57
C TRP A 361 10.80 -20.19 4.94
N MET A 362 9.91 -20.07 5.95
CA MET A 362 9.02 -21.17 6.33
C MET A 362 8.06 -21.54 5.20
N PHE A 363 7.54 -20.56 4.46
CA PHE A 363 6.78 -20.85 3.25
C PHE A 363 7.65 -21.50 2.18
N SER A 364 8.79 -20.89 1.83
CA SER A 364 9.66 -21.40 0.78
C SER A 364 10.06 -22.87 0.96
N THR A 365 10.30 -23.30 2.20
CA THR A 365 10.78 -24.67 2.50
C THR A 365 9.67 -25.68 2.76
N ARG A 366 8.42 -25.25 2.97
CA ARG A 366 7.29 -26.11 3.38
C ARG A 366 6.10 -26.06 2.41
N ILE A 367 6.28 -25.49 1.22
CA ILE A 367 5.23 -25.47 0.21
C ILE A 367 5.03 -26.89 -0.34
N GLU A 368 3.87 -27.46 -0.02
CA GLU A 368 3.36 -28.74 -0.52
C GLU A 368 1.92 -28.52 -1.03
N THR A 369 1.48 -29.32 -2.00
CA THR A 369 0.13 -29.21 -2.61
C THR A 369 -1.01 -29.37 -1.63
N ASP A 370 -0.85 -30.17 -0.59
CA ASP A 370 -1.91 -30.53 0.37
C ASP A 370 -1.74 -29.84 1.72
N LEU A 371 -1.20 -28.63 1.73
CA LEU A 371 -1.01 -27.88 2.97
C LEU A 371 -2.37 -27.47 3.57
N SER A 372 -2.65 -28.00 4.76
CA SER A 372 -3.86 -27.63 5.51
C SER A 372 -3.78 -26.18 6.04
N MET A 373 -4.93 -25.52 6.17
CA MET A 373 -5.05 -24.19 6.76
C MET A 373 -4.34 -24.11 8.13
N ALA A 374 -4.37 -25.17 8.93
CA ALA A 374 -3.72 -25.22 10.24
C ALA A 374 -2.18 -25.06 10.19
N ARG A 375 -1.55 -25.49 9.08
CA ARG A 375 -0.10 -25.35 8.87
C ARG A 375 0.28 -23.99 8.26
N ILE A 376 -0.60 -23.37 7.48
CA ILE A 376 -0.38 -22.09 6.82
C ILE A 376 -0.57 -20.93 7.80
N MET A 377 -1.60 -20.99 8.65
CA MET A 377 -2.00 -19.90 9.54
C MET A 377 -0.87 -19.43 10.48
N PRO A 378 -0.08 -20.29 11.15
CA PRO A 378 1.00 -19.83 12.02
C PRO A 378 2.05 -18.99 11.28
N VAL A 379 2.35 -19.32 10.03
CA VAL A 379 3.33 -18.58 9.21
C VAL A 379 2.80 -17.21 8.83
N LEU A 380 1.52 -17.12 8.44
CA LEU A 380 0.87 -15.85 8.14
C LEU A 380 0.76 -14.97 9.38
N LEU A 381 0.41 -15.55 10.54
CA LEU A 381 0.35 -14.83 11.81
C LEU A 381 1.73 -14.32 12.25
N LEU A 382 2.80 -15.09 12.03
CA LEU A 382 4.17 -14.64 12.29
C LEU A 382 4.52 -13.41 11.46
N GLN A 383 4.18 -13.42 10.17
CA GLN A 383 4.39 -12.26 9.30
C GLN A 383 3.53 -11.06 9.74
N ALA A 384 2.25 -11.26 10.04
CA ALA A 384 1.38 -10.19 10.52
C ALA A 384 1.86 -9.58 11.86
N ALA A 385 2.43 -10.41 12.77
CA ALA A 385 3.04 -9.93 13.99
C ALA A 385 4.29 -9.06 13.76
N SER A 386 4.93 -9.12 12.61
CA SER A 386 6.07 -8.28 12.25
C SER A 386 5.68 -6.81 11.97
N LEU A 387 4.42 -6.55 11.62
CA LEU A 387 3.90 -5.25 11.20
C LEU A 387 4.24 -4.10 12.17
N PRO A 388 3.95 -4.19 13.49
CA PRO A 388 4.28 -3.12 14.41
C PRO A 388 5.79 -2.88 14.55
N PHE A 389 6.60 -3.91 14.47
CA PHE A 389 8.06 -3.81 14.59
C PHE A 389 8.72 -3.20 13.36
N THR A 390 8.13 -3.36 12.19
CA THR A 390 8.59 -2.74 10.95
C THR A 390 7.95 -1.37 10.74
N LEU A 391 6.64 -1.32 10.44
CA LEU A 391 5.92 -0.11 10.04
C LEU A 391 5.87 0.96 11.14
N LEU A 392 5.42 0.59 12.36
CA LEU A 392 5.23 1.57 13.43
C LEU A 392 6.57 2.05 13.99
N MET A 393 7.58 1.18 14.02
CA MET A 393 8.92 1.58 14.43
C MET A 393 9.57 2.53 13.45
N VAL A 394 9.52 2.25 12.14
CA VAL A 394 10.05 3.17 11.13
C VAL A 394 9.31 4.50 11.21
N ALA A 395 7.96 4.49 11.34
CA ALA A 395 7.19 5.71 11.48
C ALA A 395 7.56 6.53 12.72
N ARG A 396 7.89 5.86 13.84
CA ARG A 396 8.34 6.53 15.07
C ARG A 396 9.73 7.16 14.91
N LEU A 397 10.66 6.40 14.33
CA LEU A 397 12.08 6.78 14.28
C LEU A 397 12.39 7.87 13.26
N SER A 398 11.72 7.82 12.11
CA SER A 398 12.00 8.73 10.99
C SER A 398 11.71 10.20 11.31
N PHE A 399 10.76 10.47 12.22
CA PHE A 399 10.24 11.82 12.46
C PHE A 399 10.63 12.42 13.82
N LEU A 400 11.55 11.79 14.57
CA LEU A 400 11.93 12.27 15.90
C LEU A 400 12.56 13.67 15.88
N ASP A 401 13.38 13.93 14.86
CA ASP A 401 14.13 15.19 14.73
C ASP A 401 13.44 16.18 13.75
N THR A 402 12.23 15.85 13.28
CA THR A 402 11.51 16.69 12.32
C THR A 402 10.73 17.77 13.06
N SER A 403 10.92 19.03 12.66
CA SER A 403 10.16 20.17 13.22
C SER A 403 8.67 20.05 12.89
N LEU A 404 7.79 20.73 13.65
CA LEU A 404 6.36 20.75 13.36
C LEU A 404 6.04 21.41 12.00
N GLU A 405 6.84 22.37 11.56
CA GLU A 405 6.70 23.05 10.29
C GLU A 405 7.10 22.15 9.10
N ASP A 406 8.13 21.32 9.29
CA ASP A 406 8.66 20.42 8.24
C ASP A 406 7.92 19.09 8.16
N PHE A 407 7.19 18.73 9.22
CA PHE A 407 6.49 17.43 9.32
C PHE A 407 5.52 17.18 8.15
N PRO A 408 4.68 18.14 7.70
CA PRO A 408 3.81 17.93 6.54
C PRO A 408 4.60 17.58 5.27
N HIS A 409 5.69 18.30 4.98
CA HIS A 409 6.55 18.02 3.82
C HIS A 409 7.20 16.64 3.91
N ALA A 410 7.73 16.31 5.09
CA ALA A 410 8.35 15.02 5.33
C ALA A 410 7.34 13.87 5.17
N TYR A 411 6.11 14.07 5.65
CA TYR A 411 5.09 13.05 5.57
C TYR A 411 4.53 12.86 4.15
N GLN A 412 4.37 13.95 3.38
CA GLN A 412 4.01 13.90 1.96
C GLN A 412 5.06 13.13 1.16
N PHE A 413 6.34 13.49 1.30
CA PHE A 413 7.43 12.80 0.60
C PHE A 413 7.48 11.31 0.93
N LYS A 414 7.39 10.97 2.22
CA LYS A 414 7.33 9.57 2.65
C LYS A 414 6.18 8.81 1.99
N ASN A 415 5.00 9.43 1.85
CA ASN A 415 3.84 8.77 1.23
C ASN A 415 4.00 8.61 -0.29
N ILE A 416 4.59 9.59 -0.97
CA ILE A 416 4.95 9.45 -2.39
C ILE A 416 5.90 8.26 -2.58
N VAL A 417 6.95 8.17 -1.74
CA VAL A 417 7.87 7.04 -1.75
C VAL A 417 7.16 5.73 -1.45
N ARG A 418 6.21 5.70 -0.50
CA ARG A 418 5.40 4.52 -0.20
C ARG A 418 4.62 4.03 -1.42
N GLN A 419 3.91 4.93 -2.11
CA GLN A 419 3.11 4.56 -3.28
C GLN A 419 3.97 3.97 -4.39
N LEU A 420 5.07 4.66 -4.74
CA LEU A 420 6.02 4.18 -5.76
C LEU A 420 6.66 2.84 -5.37
N ALA A 421 7.09 2.71 -4.12
CA ALA A 421 7.75 1.51 -3.62
C ALA A 421 6.79 0.30 -3.53
N THR A 422 5.54 0.51 -3.08
CA THR A 422 4.53 -0.57 -3.06
C THR A 422 4.22 -1.03 -4.48
N ALA A 423 4.01 -0.10 -5.41
CA ALA A 423 3.73 -0.43 -6.80
C ALA A 423 4.92 -1.15 -7.47
N ALA A 424 6.15 -0.72 -7.18
CA ALA A 424 7.36 -1.42 -7.64
C ALA A 424 7.42 -2.86 -7.09
N GLY A 425 7.14 -3.03 -5.79
CA GLY A 425 7.09 -4.36 -5.15
C GLY A 425 6.04 -5.28 -5.78
N THR A 426 4.84 -4.77 -6.02
CA THR A 426 3.76 -5.52 -6.68
C THR A 426 4.13 -5.88 -8.12
N GLY A 427 4.72 -4.94 -8.89
CA GLY A 427 5.19 -5.19 -10.25
C GLY A 427 6.30 -6.25 -10.29
N LEU A 428 7.30 -6.15 -9.39
CA LEU A 428 8.37 -7.15 -9.27
C LEU A 428 7.82 -8.54 -8.92
N ALA A 429 6.81 -8.61 -8.04
CA ALA A 429 6.16 -9.86 -7.68
C ALA A 429 5.43 -10.49 -8.88
N ALA A 430 4.66 -9.69 -9.62
CA ALA A 430 3.91 -10.14 -10.78
C ALA A 430 4.85 -10.68 -11.87
N GLN A 431 5.91 -9.94 -12.18
CA GLN A 431 6.90 -10.35 -13.19
C GLN A 431 7.73 -11.55 -12.75
N GLY A 432 8.17 -11.55 -11.47
CA GLY A 432 8.92 -12.67 -10.91
C GLY A 432 8.09 -13.95 -10.89
N LEU A 433 6.80 -13.87 -10.55
CA LEU A 433 5.89 -15.02 -10.55
C LEU A 433 5.69 -15.54 -11.97
N GLN A 434 5.38 -14.67 -12.93
CA GLN A 434 5.18 -15.05 -14.34
C GLN A 434 6.43 -15.68 -14.95
N PHE A 435 7.61 -15.12 -14.67
CA PHE A 435 8.89 -15.69 -15.10
C PHE A 435 9.15 -17.04 -14.45
N GLY A 436 8.98 -17.13 -13.13
CA GLY A 436 9.18 -18.37 -12.38
C GLY A 436 8.23 -19.47 -12.82
N GLU A 437 6.96 -19.16 -13.08
CA GLU A 437 5.95 -20.10 -13.59
C GLU A 437 6.33 -20.62 -14.98
N ALA A 438 6.77 -19.75 -15.90
CA ALA A 438 7.19 -20.15 -17.23
C ALA A 438 8.38 -21.10 -17.19
N VAL A 439 9.41 -20.82 -16.36
CA VAL A 439 10.58 -21.69 -16.18
C VAL A 439 10.18 -23.01 -15.53
N ALA A 440 9.41 -22.98 -14.45
CA ALA A 440 8.97 -24.17 -13.74
C ALA A 440 8.09 -25.06 -14.64
N ARG A 441 7.17 -24.45 -15.41
CA ARG A 441 6.31 -25.17 -16.36
C ARG A 441 7.12 -25.91 -17.41
N THR A 442 8.12 -25.26 -18.01
CA THR A 442 8.99 -25.90 -19.00
C THR A 442 9.70 -27.14 -18.40
N GLN A 443 10.26 -26.99 -17.20
CA GLN A 443 10.93 -28.09 -16.52
C GLN A 443 9.99 -29.24 -16.10
N LEU A 444 8.74 -28.93 -15.75
CA LEU A 444 7.72 -29.91 -15.38
C LEU A 444 7.18 -30.65 -16.59
N VAL A 445 6.95 -29.99 -17.70
CA VAL A 445 6.48 -30.59 -18.97
C VAL A 445 7.49 -31.62 -19.47
N ASP A 446 8.79 -31.32 -19.40
CA ASP A 446 9.85 -32.26 -19.79
C ASP A 446 9.86 -33.57 -18.97
N ARG A 447 9.25 -33.57 -17.78
CA ARG A 447 9.13 -34.76 -16.92
C ARG A 447 7.88 -35.60 -17.20
N VAL A 448 6.92 -35.06 -17.98
CA VAL A 448 5.68 -35.75 -18.36
C VAL A 448 6.00 -36.61 -19.59
N ASP A 449 6.30 -37.90 -19.37
CA ASP A 449 6.64 -38.85 -20.40
C ASP A 449 5.41 -39.70 -20.75
N PRO A 450 4.86 -39.60 -21.99
CA PRO A 450 3.73 -40.43 -22.43
C PRO A 450 3.98 -41.94 -22.32
N PHE A 451 5.23 -42.38 -22.45
CA PHE A 451 5.59 -43.81 -22.34
C PHE A 451 5.46 -44.32 -20.90
N ARG A 452 5.70 -43.47 -19.91
CA ARG A 452 5.48 -43.82 -18.50
C ARG A 452 4.02 -43.78 -18.08
N MET A 453 3.17 -43.11 -18.85
CA MET A 453 1.72 -43.05 -18.62
C MET A 453 0.91 -44.17 -19.26
N GLY A 454 1.57 -45.13 -19.95
CA GLY A 454 0.87 -46.23 -20.59
C GLY A 454 0.12 -45.90 -21.88
N GLY A 455 0.42 -44.76 -22.51
CA GLY A 455 -0.17 -44.27 -23.74
C GLY A 455 -0.53 -42.79 -23.74
N ILE A 456 -1.03 -42.27 -24.85
CA ILE A 456 -1.51 -40.90 -24.95
C ILE A 456 -2.83 -40.75 -24.16
N PRO A 457 -2.88 -39.88 -23.11
CA PRO A 457 -4.10 -39.75 -22.34
C PRO A 457 -5.20 -39.09 -23.14
N PRO A 458 -6.50 -39.38 -22.86
CA PRO A 458 -7.64 -38.71 -23.47
C PRO A 458 -7.57 -37.17 -23.27
N ALA A 459 -8.21 -36.39 -24.14
CA ALA A 459 -8.18 -34.92 -24.10
C ALA A 459 -8.58 -34.32 -22.73
N THR A 460 -9.54 -34.97 -22.04
CA THR A 460 -9.96 -34.57 -20.67
C THR A 460 -8.86 -34.76 -19.64
N SER A 461 -8.05 -35.80 -19.74
CA SER A 461 -6.91 -36.02 -18.84
C SER A 461 -5.74 -35.13 -19.17
N LEU A 462 -5.55 -34.69 -20.41
CA LEU A 462 -4.56 -33.70 -20.80
C LEU A 462 -4.86 -32.33 -20.16
N ALA A 463 -6.12 -31.92 -20.15
CA ALA A 463 -6.54 -30.68 -19.48
C ALA A 463 -6.25 -30.72 -17.97
N THR A 464 -6.55 -31.85 -17.31
CA THR A 464 -6.27 -32.03 -15.87
C THR A 464 -4.77 -32.02 -15.58
N ILE A 465 -3.97 -32.69 -16.43
CA ILE A 465 -2.50 -32.69 -16.29
C ILE A 465 -1.93 -31.28 -16.47
N SER A 466 -2.41 -30.54 -17.50
CA SER A 466 -1.99 -29.13 -17.70
C SER A 466 -2.31 -28.27 -16.48
N GLN A 467 -3.51 -28.41 -15.90
CA GLN A 467 -3.90 -27.69 -14.70
C GLN A 467 -3.02 -28.04 -13.50
N GLN A 468 -2.67 -29.31 -13.31
CA GLN A 468 -1.75 -29.73 -12.25
C GLN A 468 -0.34 -29.19 -12.46
N ILE A 469 0.16 -29.16 -13.70
CA ILE A 469 1.45 -28.58 -14.03
C ILE A 469 1.45 -27.07 -13.70
N ASP A 470 0.40 -26.35 -14.09
CA ASP A 470 0.29 -24.91 -13.81
C ASP A 470 0.22 -24.65 -12.30
N GLN A 471 -0.52 -25.46 -11.55
CA GLN A 471 -0.55 -25.38 -10.09
C GLN A 471 0.82 -25.62 -9.46
N GLN A 472 1.53 -26.67 -9.87
CA GLN A 472 2.88 -26.96 -9.38
C GLN A 472 3.87 -25.87 -9.78
N ALA A 473 3.77 -25.33 -10.98
CA ALA A 473 4.62 -24.23 -11.44
C ALA A 473 4.43 -22.98 -10.57
N THR A 474 3.19 -22.63 -10.21
CA THR A 474 2.88 -21.52 -9.31
C THR A 474 3.46 -21.75 -7.91
N LEU A 475 3.37 -22.98 -7.38
CA LEU A 475 3.96 -23.33 -6.07
C LEU A 475 5.49 -23.15 -6.08
N VAL A 476 6.17 -23.72 -7.07
CA VAL A 476 7.64 -23.64 -7.19
C VAL A 476 8.09 -22.18 -7.40
N ALA A 477 7.44 -21.44 -8.29
CA ALA A 477 7.76 -20.04 -8.56
C ALA A 477 7.59 -19.19 -7.31
N THR A 478 6.48 -19.37 -6.58
CA THR A 478 6.21 -18.62 -5.35
C THR A 478 7.20 -18.99 -4.25
N ALA A 479 7.57 -20.28 -4.10
CA ALA A 479 8.57 -20.72 -3.14
C ALA A 479 9.92 -20.03 -3.37
N ASN A 480 10.38 -19.99 -4.62
CA ASN A 480 11.64 -19.35 -5.00
C ASN A 480 11.61 -17.83 -4.74
N LEU A 481 10.51 -17.14 -5.07
CA LEU A 481 10.37 -15.72 -4.78
C LEU A 481 10.31 -15.42 -3.29
N LEU A 482 9.63 -16.25 -2.50
CA LEU A 482 9.61 -16.09 -1.04
C LEU A 482 10.99 -16.36 -0.43
N ALA A 483 11.80 -17.29 -0.99
CA ALA A 483 13.19 -17.44 -0.58
C ALA A 483 14.01 -16.15 -0.81
N ILE A 484 13.85 -15.52 -1.98
CA ILE A 484 14.51 -14.25 -2.31
C ILE A 484 14.05 -13.15 -1.33
N VAL A 485 12.74 -13.04 -1.06
CA VAL A 485 12.18 -12.11 -0.08
C VAL A 485 12.78 -12.37 1.31
N GLY A 486 12.86 -13.63 1.73
CA GLY A 486 13.45 -14.02 3.01
C GLY A 486 14.92 -13.61 3.13
N CYS A 487 15.74 -13.86 2.11
CA CYS A 487 17.13 -13.42 2.05
C CYS A 487 17.24 -11.88 2.07
N GLY A 488 16.39 -11.19 1.30
CA GLY A 488 16.33 -9.73 1.30
C GLY A 488 15.99 -9.16 2.68
N CYS A 489 14.97 -9.68 3.33
CA CYS A 489 14.57 -9.27 4.68
C CYS A 489 15.68 -9.56 5.71
N LEU A 490 16.41 -10.66 5.59
CA LEU A 490 17.55 -10.97 6.45
C LEU A 490 18.68 -9.94 6.30
N LEU A 491 19.04 -9.60 5.06
CA LEU A 491 20.03 -8.55 4.79
C LEU A 491 19.61 -7.19 5.36
N VAL A 492 18.33 -6.85 5.23
CA VAL A 492 17.77 -5.61 5.80
C VAL A 492 17.78 -5.66 7.33
N ALA A 493 17.51 -6.80 7.95
CA ALA A 493 17.61 -6.97 9.41
C ALA A 493 19.04 -6.76 9.91
N ILE A 494 20.04 -7.30 9.21
CA ILE A 494 21.46 -7.11 9.50
C ILE A 494 21.82 -5.63 9.35
N PHE A 495 21.40 -4.98 8.26
CA PHE A 495 21.61 -3.55 8.04
C PHE A 495 20.94 -2.71 9.13
N ALA A 496 19.71 -3.03 9.55
CA ALA A 496 19.01 -2.36 10.64
C ALA A 496 19.74 -2.49 11.98
N ALA A 497 20.32 -3.64 12.25
CA ALA A 497 21.11 -3.88 13.47
C ALA A 497 22.46 -3.12 13.46
N TRP A 498 23.06 -2.96 12.29
CA TRP A 498 24.39 -2.35 12.13
C TRP A 498 24.34 -0.82 12.05
N GLN A 499 23.34 -0.24 11.40
CA GLN A 499 23.24 1.20 11.20
C GLN A 499 23.12 1.96 12.54
N ARG A 500 23.73 3.18 12.63
CA ARG A 500 23.85 3.95 13.87
C ARG A 500 22.86 5.13 13.99
N TRP A 501 22.19 5.49 12.91
CA TRP A 501 21.37 6.71 12.82
C TRP A 501 19.97 6.58 13.42
N LEU A 502 19.42 5.36 13.51
CA LEU A 502 18.12 5.07 14.12
C LEU A 502 18.27 4.56 15.58
N ARG A 503 19.16 5.17 16.34
CA ARG A 503 19.28 4.89 17.78
C ARG A 503 18.25 5.62 18.59
#